data_2fc794fe6ddc779f98e0dc75d7028fc4
#
_entry.id   2fc794fe6ddc779f98e0dc75d7028fc4
#
_cell.length_a   1.000
_cell.length_b   1.000
_cell.length_c   1.000
_cell.angle_alpha   90.00
_cell.angle_beta   90.00
_cell.angle_gamma   90.00
#
_symmetry.space_group_name_H-M   'P 1'
#
loop_
_entity.id
_entity.type
_entity.pdbx_description
1 polymer ?
#
loop_
_entity_poly.entity_id
_entity_poly.type
_entity_poly.pdbx_seq_one_letter_code
_entity_poly.pdbx_strand_id
1 'polypeptide(L)'
;MARSRVRSHRRSIICPVVSLTALALVLMLPARAQDGNTSLQGIVEDLTGARIAHADVTLIDPDNGFHSAVSTDGEGRFSFAMLAPGRYTVAASAPGMAVATQAGLELHVGGSMQLQLRLRPAGRAESITVVAPPALIDPDSGEVSQVIDERAIADLPLNGRRFTDLALLSPGVTQDPRGLTSGSNGDLSYGGTRGYQNSFLVDGTDNNNSFFAQARGRYRAPYQFSNEVIKEFRVSSNGYSAELGRAGGAVFNVVTNSGGNRWHGTSFFYVRDRDFDAQSAYVSSKPNEQQRQFGGTLGGPLRKNRAFLYLGYDQHELTVPSIMQFGNGASSVVPQPADYDRLDKDKVFAAAAQLNAMAGEYPTQMGGNAVFAKLDLNLSSRHLLFLRLSTSRYSGTNNVFFDPASPITTYTESNNGSEDVKTESLAASWTSAWTHRLSTNLRAQFSRDVQQSIANSDDPKIKIYGLVDGMGRSNILPRDTREHKLLTPSATIPGE
;
A
#
# COMPACT_ATOMS: atom_id res chain seq x y z
N MET A 1 0.67 30.15 63.25
CA MET A 1 1.63 30.96 62.49
C MET A 1 1.72 30.40 61.06
N ALA A 2 1.00 31.01 60.14
CA ALA A 2 0.93 30.63 58.73
C ALA A 2 1.88 31.50 57.92
N ARG A 3 2.81 30.91 57.17
CA ARG A 3 3.63 31.64 56.20
C ARG A 3 3.16 31.25 54.80
N SER A 4 2.50 32.19 54.14
CA SER A 4 2.14 32.16 52.73
C SER A 4 3.41 32.36 51.89
N ARG A 5 3.66 31.43 50.93
CA ARG A 5 4.65 31.63 49.87
C ARG A 5 3.93 32.11 48.59
N VAL A 6 4.17 33.36 48.27
CA VAL A 6 3.81 33.95 46.97
C VAL A 6 4.76 33.36 45.91
N ARG A 7 4.20 32.64 44.91
CA ARG A 7 4.91 32.25 43.69
C ARG A 7 4.75 33.33 42.63
N SER A 8 5.85 34.00 42.31
CA SER A 8 5.93 34.94 41.20
C SER A 8 5.97 34.18 39.87
N HIS A 9 4.92 34.34 39.03
CA HIS A 9 4.91 33.92 37.67
C HIS A 9 5.70 34.92 36.82
N ARG A 10 6.96 34.67 36.54
CA ARG A 10 7.66 35.29 35.41
C ARG A 10 7.29 34.53 34.13
N ARG A 11 6.36 35.06 33.38
CA ARG A 11 6.09 34.63 31.99
C ARG A 11 7.27 35.08 31.13
N SER A 12 8.12 34.16 30.68
CA SER A 12 9.19 34.44 29.72
C SER A 12 8.60 34.64 28.33
N ILE A 13 8.68 35.87 27.84
CA ILE A 13 8.25 36.30 26.49
C ILE A 13 9.21 35.81 25.37
N ILE A 14 10.23 35.04 25.73
CA ILE A 14 11.30 34.58 24.80
C ILE A 14 10.83 33.43 23.89
N CYS A 15 9.74 32.72 24.21
CA CYS A 15 9.32 31.52 23.50
C CYS A 15 8.77 31.73 22.07
N PRO A 16 7.98 32.78 21.73
CA PRO A 16 7.40 32.91 20.38
C PRO A 16 8.40 33.39 19.32
N VAL A 17 9.40 34.21 19.71
CA VAL A 17 10.38 34.74 18.74
C VAL A 17 11.38 33.66 18.32
N VAL A 18 11.83 32.82 19.25
CA VAL A 18 12.71 31.67 18.95
C VAL A 18 11.98 30.62 18.09
N SER A 19 10.68 30.41 18.33
CA SER A 19 9.87 29.50 17.47
C SER A 19 9.66 30.05 16.06
N LEU A 20 9.48 31.36 15.90
CA LEU A 20 9.31 31.98 14.59
C LEU A 20 10.60 32.00 13.77
N THR A 21 11.75 32.27 14.43
CA THR A 21 13.06 32.22 13.77
C THR A 21 13.49 30.79 13.41
N ALA A 22 13.20 29.80 14.26
CA ALA A 22 13.42 28.40 13.93
C ALA A 22 12.55 27.93 12.76
N LEU A 23 11.29 28.35 12.68
CA LEU A 23 10.41 28.06 11.56
C LEU A 23 10.87 28.73 10.26
N ALA A 24 11.37 29.98 10.33
CA ALA A 24 11.93 30.69 9.17
C ALA A 24 13.26 30.06 8.70
N LEU A 25 14.09 29.53 9.60
CA LEU A 25 15.33 28.83 9.24
C LEU A 25 15.08 27.47 8.57
N VAL A 26 14.04 26.75 8.97
CA VAL A 26 13.61 25.48 8.33
C VAL A 26 13.08 25.71 6.93
N LEU A 27 12.50 26.87 6.64
CA LEU A 27 12.02 27.25 5.32
C LEU A 27 13.13 27.67 4.33
N MET A 28 14.38 27.83 4.81
CA MET A 28 15.52 28.23 3.96
C MET A 28 16.44 27.09 3.56
N LEU A 29 16.19 25.85 3.96
CA LEU A 29 16.96 24.73 3.50
C LEU A 29 16.47 24.32 2.09
N PRO A 30 17.37 24.21 1.08
CA PRO A 30 16.99 23.67 -0.22
C PRO A 30 16.67 22.17 -0.03
N ALA A 31 15.40 21.88 0.14
CA ALA A 31 14.91 20.51 0.16
C ALA A 31 14.83 20.02 -1.28
N ARG A 32 15.73 19.14 -1.67
CA ARG A 32 15.61 18.37 -2.90
C ARG A 32 14.73 17.18 -2.61
N ALA A 33 13.48 17.25 -3.02
CA ALA A 33 12.52 16.19 -2.82
C ALA A 33 12.14 15.57 -4.17
N GLN A 34 12.42 14.28 -4.32
CA GLN A 34 11.80 13.44 -5.35
C GLN A 34 10.72 12.62 -4.66
N ASP A 35 9.51 13.12 -4.71
CA ASP A 35 8.33 12.43 -4.24
C ASP A 35 7.90 11.32 -5.21
N GLY A 36 7.00 10.44 -4.77
CA GLY A 36 6.31 9.47 -5.62
C GLY A 36 5.50 10.06 -6.79
N ASN A 37 5.70 11.33 -7.09
CA ASN A 37 5.24 12.03 -8.27
C ASN A 37 6.18 11.73 -9.44
N THR A 38 5.68 11.90 -10.64
CA THR A 38 6.48 11.74 -11.86
C THR A 38 6.90 13.10 -12.42
N SER A 39 7.93 13.11 -13.26
CA SER A 39 8.39 14.29 -13.98
C SER A 39 8.54 14.00 -15.47
N LEU A 40 8.36 15.05 -16.28
CA LEU A 40 8.62 15.02 -17.70
C LEU A 40 9.54 16.17 -18.04
N GLN A 41 10.70 15.85 -18.59
CA GLN A 41 11.69 16.82 -19.04
C GLN A 41 11.96 16.63 -20.52
N GLY A 42 12.47 17.64 -21.16
CA GLY A 42 12.81 17.46 -22.57
C GLY A 42 13.44 18.68 -23.20
N ILE A 43 13.63 18.53 -24.50
CA ILE A 43 14.31 19.49 -25.35
C ILE A 43 13.47 19.71 -26.59
N VAL A 44 13.36 20.96 -27.02
CA VAL A 44 12.76 21.35 -28.31
C VAL A 44 13.87 21.74 -29.24
N GLU A 45 13.93 21.12 -30.42
CA GLU A 45 14.93 21.37 -31.46
C GLU A 45 14.29 21.43 -32.86
N ASP A 46 14.99 22.00 -33.81
CA ASP A 46 14.63 21.95 -35.22
C ASP A 46 15.16 20.65 -35.90
N LEU A 47 14.91 20.51 -37.20
CA LEU A 47 15.38 19.37 -37.99
C LEU A 47 16.92 19.27 -38.09
N THR A 48 17.64 20.35 -37.85
CA THR A 48 19.10 20.41 -37.88
C THR A 48 19.73 20.07 -36.55
N GLY A 49 18.89 19.92 -35.46
CA GLY A 49 19.32 19.73 -34.10
C GLY A 49 19.60 21.03 -33.34
N ALA A 50 19.31 22.21 -33.96
CA ALA A 50 19.44 23.49 -33.27
C ALA A 50 18.32 23.65 -32.22
N ARG A 51 18.69 24.09 -31.02
CA ARG A 51 17.80 24.29 -29.87
C ARG A 51 16.88 25.47 -30.08
N ILE A 52 15.61 25.33 -29.77
CA ILE A 52 14.60 26.36 -29.92
C ILE A 52 14.26 26.93 -28.53
N ALA A 53 14.75 28.14 -28.28
CA ALA A 53 14.43 28.91 -27.09
C ALA A 53 13.02 29.51 -27.18
N HIS A 54 12.36 29.68 -26.03
CA HIS A 54 11.02 30.30 -25.90
C HIS A 54 9.94 29.61 -26.75
N ALA A 55 10.08 28.31 -27.03
CA ALA A 55 9.00 27.52 -27.59
C ALA A 55 7.95 27.25 -26.50
N ASP A 56 6.67 27.36 -26.84
CA ASP A 56 5.58 27.02 -25.94
C ASP A 56 5.36 25.51 -25.95
N VAL A 57 5.48 24.88 -24.78
CA VAL A 57 5.23 23.44 -24.57
C VAL A 57 4.02 23.27 -23.69
N THR A 58 3.01 22.57 -24.20
CA THR A 58 1.75 22.29 -23.50
C THR A 58 1.65 20.80 -23.19
N LEU A 59 1.31 20.47 -21.95
CA LEU A 59 1.02 19.13 -21.45
C LEU A 59 -0.47 19.01 -21.17
N ILE A 60 -1.10 17.94 -21.65
CA ILE A 60 -2.53 17.67 -21.45
C ILE A 60 -2.71 16.24 -20.96
N ASP A 61 -3.50 16.05 -19.90
CA ASP A 61 -4.06 14.78 -19.51
C ASP A 61 -5.45 14.64 -20.15
N PRO A 62 -5.64 13.74 -21.10
CA PRO A 62 -6.92 13.59 -21.81
C PRO A 62 -8.04 13.02 -20.96
N ASP A 63 -7.71 12.29 -19.87
CA ASP A 63 -8.69 11.60 -19.04
C ASP A 63 -9.39 12.56 -18.07
N ASN A 64 -8.68 13.56 -17.55
CA ASN A 64 -9.22 14.54 -16.59
C ASN A 64 -9.20 15.99 -17.09
N GLY A 65 -8.65 16.25 -18.30
CA GLY A 65 -8.57 17.57 -18.89
C GLY A 65 -7.61 18.52 -18.18
N PHE A 66 -6.73 18.01 -17.32
CA PHE A 66 -5.64 18.80 -16.76
C PHE A 66 -4.73 19.28 -17.90
N HIS A 67 -4.34 20.55 -17.86
CA HIS A 67 -3.40 21.12 -18.80
C HIS A 67 -2.41 22.03 -18.08
N SER A 68 -1.17 21.98 -18.51
CA SER A 68 -0.10 22.85 -18.03
C SER A 68 0.73 23.33 -19.23
N ALA A 69 1.27 24.51 -19.15
CA ALA A 69 2.10 25.08 -20.20
C ALA A 69 3.36 25.71 -19.61
N VAL A 70 4.48 25.48 -20.26
CA VAL A 70 5.78 26.08 -19.96
C VAL A 70 6.45 26.55 -21.25
N SER A 71 7.33 27.54 -21.15
CA SER A 71 8.18 27.93 -22.28
C SER A 71 9.58 27.36 -22.10
N THR A 72 10.24 26.97 -23.18
CA THR A 72 11.62 26.48 -23.15
C THR A 72 12.59 27.59 -22.73
N ASP A 73 13.67 27.19 -22.05
CA ASP A 73 14.77 28.09 -21.67
C ASP A 73 15.65 28.47 -22.89
N GLY A 74 16.74 29.22 -22.64
CA GLY A 74 17.69 29.61 -23.66
C GLY A 74 18.41 28.47 -24.38
N GLU A 75 18.37 27.27 -23.79
CA GLU A 75 18.95 26.05 -24.32
C GLU A 75 17.90 25.07 -24.87
N GLY A 76 16.66 25.57 -25.07
CA GLY A 76 15.56 24.77 -25.59
C GLY A 76 15.01 23.70 -24.64
N ARG A 77 15.33 23.76 -23.36
CA ARG A 77 14.87 22.76 -22.36
C ARG A 77 13.53 23.16 -21.75
N PHE A 78 12.72 22.15 -21.43
CA PHE A 78 11.49 22.31 -20.67
C PHE A 78 11.38 21.24 -19.58
N SER A 79 10.62 21.54 -18.54
CA SER A 79 10.37 20.59 -17.45
C SER A 79 8.98 20.78 -16.87
N PHE A 80 8.28 19.64 -16.68
CA PHE A 80 7.07 19.53 -15.89
C PHE A 80 7.38 18.62 -14.71
N ALA A 81 7.32 19.15 -13.50
CA ALA A 81 7.56 18.43 -12.26
C ALA A 81 6.25 18.12 -11.53
N MET A 82 6.29 17.15 -10.62
CA MET A 82 5.17 16.78 -9.73
C MET A 82 3.87 16.42 -10.46
N LEU A 83 4.00 15.71 -11.58
CA LEU A 83 2.85 15.20 -12.31
C LEU A 83 2.29 13.97 -11.61
N ALA A 84 0.98 13.77 -11.70
CA ALA A 84 0.36 12.50 -11.30
C ALA A 84 0.74 11.41 -12.32
N PRO A 85 0.92 10.15 -11.91
CA PRO A 85 1.06 9.06 -12.88
C PRO A 85 -0.16 8.95 -13.78
N GLY A 86 0.06 8.80 -15.08
CA GLY A 86 -1.04 8.79 -16.05
C GLY A 86 -0.58 8.89 -17.49
N ARG A 87 -1.57 9.02 -18.37
CA ARG A 87 -1.35 9.15 -19.81
C ARG A 87 -1.45 10.60 -20.22
N TYR A 88 -0.43 11.09 -20.95
CA TYR A 88 -0.31 12.48 -21.31
C TYR A 88 -0.11 12.66 -22.81
N THR A 89 -0.44 13.87 -23.27
CA THR A 89 -0.11 14.38 -24.60
C THR A 89 0.69 15.66 -24.43
N VAL A 90 1.82 15.76 -25.11
CA VAL A 90 2.66 16.96 -25.15
C VAL A 90 2.64 17.58 -26.55
N ALA A 91 2.47 18.87 -26.62
CA ALA A 91 2.55 19.65 -27.87
C ALA A 91 3.56 20.79 -27.70
N ALA A 92 4.45 20.96 -28.67
CA ALA A 92 5.37 22.10 -28.73
C ALA A 92 5.08 22.97 -29.95
N SER A 93 5.15 24.29 -29.77
CA SER A 93 4.97 25.28 -30.84
C SER A 93 5.98 26.41 -30.71
N ALA A 94 6.43 26.94 -31.84
CA ALA A 94 7.28 28.12 -31.89
C ALA A 94 6.91 28.98 -33.14
N PRO A 95 7.18 30.31 -33.15
CA PRO A 95 6.89 31.16 -34.27
C PRO A 95 7.54 30.65 -35.56
N GLY A 96 6.77 30.54 -36.65
CA GLY A 96 7.25 30.04 -37.94
C GLY A 96 7.48 28.53 -38.03
N MET A 97 7.13 27.77 -37.00
CA MET A 97 7.25 26.31 -36.96
C MET A 97 5.88 25.63 -36.90
N ALA A 98 5.79 24.43 -37.43
CA ALA A 98 4.62 23.56 -37.28
C ALA A 98 4.56 22.97 -35.87
N VAL A 99 3.36 22.78 -35.34
CA VAL A 99 3.16 22.15 -34.01
C VAL A 99 3.57 20.68 -34.05
N ALA A 100 4.48 20.30 -33.16
CA ALA A 100 4.82 18.89 -32.92
C ALA A 100 4.03 18.36 -31.73
N THR A 101 3.33 17.25 -31.92
CA THR A 101 2.53 16.63 -30.88
C THR A 101 3.00 15.20 -30.63
N GLN A 102 3.23 14.84 -29.37
CA GLN A 102 3.52 13.49 -28.91
C GLN A 102 2.37 13.05 -28.01
N ALA A 103 1.60 12.05 -28.43
CA ALA A 103 0.48 11.51 -27.68
C ALA A 103 0.83 10.15 -27.05
N GLY A 104 0.06 9.74 -26.03
CA GLY A 104 0.18 8.42 -25.42
C GLY A 104 1.43 8.25 -24.56
N LEU A 105 1.96 9.33 -23.98
CA LEU A 105 3.06 9.26 -23.01
C LEU A 105 2.54 8.69 -21.68
N GLU A 106 3.01 7.53 -21.29
CA GLU A 106 2.67 6.89 -20.01
C GLU A 106 3.73 7.25 -18.98
N LEU A 107 3.33 8.03 -17.99
CA LEU A 107 4.19 8.44 -16.88
C LEU A 107 3.85 7.60 -15.65
N HIS A 108 4.82 6.83 -15.16
CA HIS A 108 4.68 5.95 -14.00
C HIS A 108 5.17 6.60 -12.71
N VAL A 109 4.65 6.13 -11.59
CA VAL A 109 4.97 6.63 -10.26
C VAL A 109 6.49 6.66 -9.99
N GLY A 110 6.98 7.81 -9.53
CA GLY A 110 8.39 8.04 -9.20
C GLY A 110 9.33 8.00 -10.43
N GLY A 111 8.78 7.97 -11.65
CA GLY A 111 9.56 7.98 -12.89
C GLY A 111 9.92 9.40 -13.35
N SER A 112 11.03 9.50 -14.07
CA SER A 112 11.39 10.70 -14.85
C SER A 112 11.46 10.30 -16.32
N MET A 113 10.78 11.04 -17.19
CA MET A 113 10.78 10.78 -18.61
C MET A 113 11.50 11.90 -19.34
N GLN A 114 12.40 11.55 -20.24
CA GLN A 114 13.05 12.50 -21.12
C GLN A 114 12.44 12.45 -22.52
N LEU A 115 12.11 13.62 -23.08
CA LEU A 115 11.43 13.77 -24.37
C LEU A 115 12.19 14.73 -25.28
N GLN A 116 12.36 14.34 -26.54
CA GLN A 116 12.92 15.19 -27.59
C GLN A 116 11.85 15.53 -28.60
N LEU A 117 11.51 16.82 -28.72
CA LEU A 117 10.49 17.31 -29.63
C LEU A 117 11.15 18.04 -30.79
N ARG A 118 10.94 17.58 -32.04
CA ARG A 118 11.50 18.17 -33.26
C ARG A 118 10.44 18.95 -33.98
N LEU A 119 10.65 20.25 -34.08
CA LEU A 119 9.80 21.15 -34.87
C LEU A 119 10.27 21.25 -36.29
N ARG A 120 9.32 21.38 -37.22
CA ARG A 120 9.60 21.64 -38.67
C ARG A 120 9.16 23.04 -39.02
N PRO A 121 9.80 23.69 -40.00
CA PRO A 121 9.29 24.95 -40.52
C PRO A 121 7.82 24.83 -40.94
N ALA A 122 7.01 25.86 -40.67
CA ALA A 122 5.61 25.89 -41.03
C ALA A 122 5.48 25.89 -42.58
N GLY A 123 5.19 24.70 -43.13
CA GLY A 123 4.67 24.53 -44.48
C GLY A 123 3.15 24.45 -44.42
N ARG A 124 2.47 24.19 -45.56
CA ARG A 124 1.00 23.97 -45.53
C ARG A 124 0.60 23.04 -44.39
N ALA A 125 -0.28 23.55 -43.52
CA ALA A 125 -0.79 22.99 -42.27
C ALA A 125 -0.75 21.45 -42.14
N GLU A 126 0.29 20.90 -41.55
CA GLU A 126 0.33 19.51 -41.10
C GLU A 126 0.81 19.47 -39.65
N SER A 127 -0.08 19.06 -38.74
CA SER A 127 0.32 18.64 -37.41
C SER A 127 0.85 17.21 -37.52
N ILE A 128 2.06 16.95 -37.06
CA ILE A 128 2.63 15.60 -37.04
C ILE A 128 2.44 15.02 -35.63
N THR A 129 1.58 14.01 -35.52
CA THR A 129 1.47 13.23 -34.30
C THR A 129 2.48 12.08 -34.41
N VAL A 130 3.51 12.09 -33.59
CA VAL A 130 4.45 10.98 -33.48
C VAL A 130 3.98 10.10 -32.31
N VAL A 131 3.62 8.87 -32.62
CA VAL A 131 3.39 7.82 -31.61
C VAL A 131 4.68 6.98 -31.56
N ALA A 132 5.67 7.44 -30.83
CA ALA A 132 6.86 6.64 -30.56
C ALA A 132 6.80 6.15 -29.11
N PRO A 133 7.08 4.86 -28.85
CA PRO A 133 7.23 4.41 -27.47
C PRO A 133 8.39 5.20 -26.85
N PRO A 134 8.22 5.73 -25.64
CA PRO A 134 9.30 6.40 -24.93
C PRO A 134 10.42 5.38 -24.64
N ALA A 135 11.66 5.87 -24.56
CA ALA A 135 12.77 5.03 -24.13
C ALA A 135 12.47 4.50 -22.70
N LEU A 136 12.49 3.19 -22.55
CA LEU A 136 12.27 2.51 -21.27
C LEU A 136 13.42 2.69 -20.26
N ILE A 137 14.47 3.41 -20.66
CA ILE A 137 15.67 3.62 -19.87
C ILE A 137 15.63 5.06 -19.34
N ASP A 138 15.63 5.18 -18.01
CA ASP A 138 15.89 6.45 -17.32
C ASP A 138 17.40 6.55 -17.04
N PRO A 139 18.17 7.28 -17.88
CA PRO A 139 19.62 7.32 -17.77
C PRO A 139 20.09 8.13 -16.55
N ASP A 140 19.22 8.92 -15.94
CA ASP A 140 19.55 9.79 -14.82
C ASP A 140 19.19 9.16 -13.46
N SER A 141 18.53 7.99 -13.48
CA SER A 141 18.15 7.27 -12.27
C SER A 141 19.12 6.13 -11.94
N GLY A 142 19.77 6.22 -10.79
CA GLY A 142 20.50 5.09 -10.19
C GLY A 142 19.59 4.13 -9.40
N GLU A 143 18.29 4.33 -9.44
CA GLU A 143 17.32 3.54 -8.70
C GLU A 143 17.04 2.19 -9.38
N VAL A 144 17.11 1.12 -8.61
CA VAL A 144 16.65 -0.19 -9.06
C VAL A 144 15.21 -0.36 -8.62
N SER A 145 14.29 -0.25 -9.55
CA SER A 145 12.87 -0.32 -9.28
C SER A 145 12.10 -1.07 -10.36
N GLN A 146 10.90 -1.51 -10.01
CA GLN A 146 9.95 -2.12 -10.93
C GLN A 146 8.56 -1.52 -10.69
N VAL A 147 7.87 -1.20 -11.76
CA VAL A 147 6.48 -0.78 -11.75
C VAL A 147 5.60 -1.99 -12.11
N ILE A 148 4.57 -2.20 -11.31
CA ILE A 148 3.47 -3.13 -11.58
C ILE A 148 2.28 -2.26 -11.99
N ASP A 149 1.92 -2.31 -13.26
CA ASP A 149 0.91 -1.47 -13.86
C ASP A 149 -0.52 -1.99 -13.64
N GLU A 150 -1.50 -1.20 -14.03
CA GLU A 150 -2.94 -1.51 -13.92
C GLU A 150 -3.31 -2.83 -14.61
N ARG A 151 -2.69 -3.12 -15.77
CA ARG A 151 -2.94 -4.35 -16.53
C ARG A 151 -2.45 -5.57 -15.76
N ALA A 152 -1.24 -5.53 -15.21
CA ALA A 152 -0.71 -6.62 -14.40
C ALA A 152 -1.56 -6.85 -13.14
N ILE A 153 -2.06 -5.78 -12.51
CA ILE A 153 -2.94 -5.87 -11.33
C ILE A 153 -4.30 -6.51 -11.70
N ALA A 154 -4.85 -6.20 -12.87
CA ALA A 154 -6.14 -6.69 -13.31
C ALA A 154 -6.08 -8.13 -13.85
N ASP A 155 -5.05 -8.47 -14.63
CA ASP A 155 -4.99 -9.70 -15.43
C ASP A 155 -4.29 -10.87 -14.70
N LEU A 156 -3.41 -10.59 -13.73
CA LEU A 156 -2.67 -11.64 -13.03
C LEU A 156 -3.52 -12.30 -11.94
N PRO A 157 -3.54 -13.65 -11.88
CA PRO A 157 -4.30 -14.37 -10.89
C PRO A 157 -3.66 -14.20 -9.49
N LEU A 158 -4.46 -13.73 -8.52
CA LEU A 158 -4.06 -13.55 -7.14
C LEU A 158 -4.94 -14.39 -6.21
N ASN A 159 -4.32 -15.24 -5.40
CA ASN A 159 -5.03 -15.91 -4.32
C ASN A 159 -5.34 -14.94 -3.18
N GLY A 160 -6.65 -14.72 -2.91
CA GLY A 160 -7.09 -13.75 -1.90
C GLY A 160 -6.98 -12.29 -2.33
N ARG A 161 -6.63 -12.00 -3.61
CA ARG A 161 -6.58 -10.67 -4.24
C ARG A 161 -5.81 -9.62 -3.44
N ARG A 162 -4.69 -10.03 -2.87
CA ARG A 162 -3.77 -9.11 -2.19
C ARG A 162 -2.78 -8.54 -3.20
N PHE A 163 -2.90 -7.25 -3.51
CA PHE A 163 -2.01 -6.60 -4.47
C PHE A 163 -0.53 -6.69 -4.07
N THR A 164 -0.25 -6.74 -2.76
CA THR A 164 1.12 -6.89 -2.26
C THR A 164 1.79 -8.17 -2.72
N ASP A 165 1.02 -9.21 -3.07
CA ASP A 165 1.58 -10.46 -3.57
C ASP A 165 2.13 -10.30 -5.00
N LEU A 166 1.67 -9.30 -5.77
CA LEU A 166 2.26 -8.94 -7.06
C LEU A 166 3.68 -8.38 -6.92
N ALA A 167 4.06 -7.87 -5.75
CA ALA A 167 5.42 -7.45 -5.51
C ALA A 167 6.44 -8.61 -5.58
N LEU A 168 5.99 -9.86 -5.44
CA LEU A 168 6.81 -11.06 -5.66
C LEU A 168 7.28 -11.21 -7.11
N LEU A 169 6.69 -10.48 -8.05
CA LEU A 169 7.16 -10.39 -9.44
C LEU A 169 8.42 -9.54 -9.57
N SER A 170 8.72 -8.71 -8.56
CA SER A 170 9.90 -7.83 -8.58
C SER A 170 11.15 -8.62 -8.22
N PRO A 171 12.27 -8.44 -8.96
CA PRO A 171 13.52 -9.10 -8.66
C PRO A 171 14.00 -8.88 -7.23
N GLY A 172 14.40 -9.94 -6.53
CA GLY A 172 14.88 -9.87 -5.16
C GLY A 172 13.81 -9.77 -4.07
N VAL A 173 12.53 -9.71 -4.43
CA VAL A 173 11.40 -9.78 -3.49
C VAL A 173 11.01 -11.25 -3.31
N THR A 174 10.91 -11.67 -2.06
CA THR A 174 10.45 -13.00 -1.67
C THR A 174 9.46 -12.89 -0.52
N GLN A 175 8.68 -13.92 -0.29
CA GLN A 175 7.88 -14.01 0.93
C GLN A 175 8.79 -14.29 2.12
N ASP A 176 8.64 -13.56 3.23
CA ASP A 176 9.42 -13.82 4.46
C ASP A 176 8.89 -15.09 5.14
N PRO A 177 9.65 -16.20 5.09
CA PRO A 177 9.20 -17.47 5.70
C PRO A 177 9.07 -17.39 7.22
N ARG A 178 9.75 -16.43 7.85
CA ARG A 178 9.69 -16.23 9.31
C ARG A 178 8.37 -15.59 9.74
N GLY A 179 7.69 -14.91 8.83
CA GLY A 179 6.38 -14.33 9.03
C GLY A 179 5.29 -15.36 9.35
N LEU A 180 5.42 -16.55 8.81
CA LEU A 180 4.47 -17.66 9.05
C LEU A 180 4.43 -18.09 10.52
N THR A 181 5.55 -18.01 11.23
CA THR A 181 5.68 -18.46 12.63
C THR A 181 5.36 -17.38 13.65
N SER A 182 5.40 -16.11 13.27
CA SER A 182 5.22 -14.95 14.16
C SER A 182 3.89 -14.22 14.00
N GLY A 183 3.00 -14.74 13.19
CA GLY A 183 1.69 -14.11 12.91
C GLY A 183 1.75 -12.96 11.90
N SER A 184 2.88 -12.76 11.23
CA SER A 184 3.06 -11.78 10.14
C SER A 184 3.00 -12.45 8.78
N ASN A 185 1.99 -13.30 8.57
CA ASN A 185 1.83 -14.12 7.37
C ASN A 185 1.93 -13.31 6.08
N GLY A 186 2.89 -13.69 5.26
CA GLY A 186 3.06 -13.15 3.93
C GLY A 186 3.70 -11.76 3.90
N ASP A 187 4.53 -11.39 4.87
CA ASP A 187 5.39 -10.23 4.74
C ASP A 187 6.37 -10.42 3.59
N LEU A 188 6.65 -9.32 2.92
CA LEU A 188 7.61 -9.30 1.83
C LEU A 188 9.02 -9.10 2.39
N SER A 189 9.96 -9.90 1.93
CA SER A 189 11.39 -9.77 2.17
C SER A 189 12.05 -9.30 0.89
N TYR A 190 12.88 -8.29 0.96
CA TYR A 190 13.74 -7.87 -0.13
C TYR A 190 15.19 -8.17 0.20
N GLY A 191 15.91 -8.89 -0.70
CA GLY A 191 17.32 -9.23 -0.50
C GLY A 191 17.61 -9.95 0.82
N GLY A 192 16.64 -10.72 1.37
CA GLY A 192 16.76 -11.43 2.64
C GLY A 192 16.55 -10.56 3.89
N THR A 193 16.20 -9.27 3.74
CA THR A 193 15.83 -8.39 4.86
C THR A 193 14.48 -8.81 5.46
N ARG A 194 14.21 -8.40 6.69
CA ARG A 194 12.90 -8.69 7.32
C ARG A 194 11.80 -7.77 6.80
N GLY A 195 10.56 -8.26 6.75
CA GLY A 195 9.42 -7.53 6.23
C GLY A 195 9.20 -6.15 6.91
N TYR A 196 9.50 -6.01 8.21
CA TYR A 196 9.39 -4.74 8.93
C TYR A 196 10.45 -3.69 8.52
N GLN A 197 11.45 -4.07 7.73
CA GLN A 197 12.45 -3.14 7.19
C GLN A 197 12.00 -2.47 5.88
N ASN A 198 10.89 -2.89 5.32
CA ASN A 198 10.28 -2.25 4.17
C ASN A 198 9.45 -1.03 4.59
N SER A 199 9.26 -0.11 3.65
CA SER A 199 8.35 1.02 3.80
C SER A 199 7.22 0.93 2.77
N PHE A 200 5.99 1.19 3.22
CA PHE A 200 4.80 1.17 2.39
C PHE A 200 4.18 2.56 2.35
N LEU A 201 3.96 3.07 1.15
CA LEU A 201 3.34 4.36 0.88
C LEU A 201 2.09 4.17 0.04
N VAL A 202 1.09 5.01 0.23
CA VAL A 202 -0.10 5.09 -0.63
C VAL A 202 -0.32 6.54 -1.02
N ASP A 203 -0.32 6.84 -2.32
CA ASP A 203 -0.30 8.20 -2.89
C ASP A 203 0.73 9.10 -2.19
N GLY A 204 1.92 8.54 -1.91
CA GLY A 204 3.02 9.22 -1.23
C GLY A 204 2.80 9.48 0.26
N THR A 205 1.74 8.96 0.88
CA THR A 205 1.50 9.04 2.32
C THR A 205 1.87 7.74 3.03
N ASP A 206 2.34 7.83 4.27
CA ASP A 206 2.80 6.69 5.07
C ASP A 206 1.66 5.70 5.35
N ASN A 207 1.84 4.46 4.90
CA ASN A 207 0.92 3.35 5.12
C ASN A 207 1.54 2.24 6.00
N ASN A 208 2.47 2.58 6.86
CA ASN A 208 3.08 1.65 7.80
C ASN A 208 2.35 1.68 9.14
N ASN A 209 2.17 0.51 9.75
CA ASN A 209 1.76 0.38 11.13
C ASN A 209 2.94 0.74 12.03
N SER A 210 2.78 1.72 12.94
CA SER A 210 3.89 2.20 13.77
C SER A 210 4.32 1.19 14.83
N PHE A 211 3.43 0.28 15.21
CA PHE A 211 3.75 -0.74 16.22
C PHE A 211 4.55 -1.91 15.64
N PHE A 212 4.18 -2.39 14.44
CA PHE A 212 4.79 -3.56 13.82
C PHE A 212 5.74 -3.21 12.68
N ALA A 213 5.79 -1.93 12.25
CA ALA A 213 6.55 -1.48 11.09
C ALA A 213 6.25 -2.26 9.80
N GLN A 214 5.02 -2.72 9.63
CA GLN A 214 4.52 -3.45 8.46
C GLN A 214 3.51 -2.59 7.70
N ALA A 215 3.12 -3.01 6.50
CA ALA A 215 2.00 -2.37 5.81
C ALA A 215 0.76 -2.35 6.72
N ARG A 216 0.10 -1.19 6.79
CA ARG A 216 -1.12 -1.01 7.59
C ARG A 216 -2.20 -1.98 7.11
N GLY A 217 -2.94 -2.58 8.04
CA GLY A 217 -3.95 -3.59 7.76
C GLY A 217 -3.40 -4.96 7.34
N ARG A 218 -2.07 -5.13 7.23
CA ARG A 218 -1.49 -6.40 6.79
C ARG A 218 -1.39 -7.44 7.90
N TYR A 219 -1.21 -7.02 9.14
CA TYR A 219 -1.12 -7.96 10.24
C TYR A 219 -2.45 -8.72 10.38
N ARG A 220 -2.49 -9.95 9.84
CA ARG A 220 -3.65 -10.85 9.78
C ARG A 220 -4.87 -10.38 9.01
N ALA A 221 -4.94 -9.12 8.60
CA ALA A 221 -5.98 -8.65 7.71
C ALA A 221 -5.64 -9.01 6.25
N PRO A 222 -6.57 -9.51 5.44
CA PRO A 222 -6.29 -9.93 4.07
C PRO A 222 -5.89 -8.74 3.18
N TYR A 223 -6.45 -7.55 3.40
CA TYR A 223 -6.14 -6.33 2.65
C TYR A 223 -6.72 -5.10 3.35
N GLN A 224 -6.14 -3.94 3.07
CA GLN A 224 -6.63 -2.66 3.57
C GLN A 224 -7.64 -1.99 2.60
N PHE A 225 -7.50 -2.25 1.32
CA PHE A 225 -8.37 -1.76 0.24
C PHE A 225 -8.33 -2.71 -0.96
N SER A 226 -9.34 -2.64 -1.80
CA SER A 226 -9.50 -3.50 -2.98
C SER A 226 -8.36 -3.29 -4.00
N ASN A 227 -7.99 -4.36 -4.71
CA ASN A 227 -7.12 -4.26 -5.87
C ASN A 227 -7.68 -3.32 -6.95
N GLU A 228 -9.00 -3.25 -7.09
CA GLU A 228 -9.69 -2.41 -8.07
C GLU A 228 -9.49 -0.90 -7.85
N VAL A 229 -9.03 -0.49 -6.66
CA VAL A 229 -8.73 0.92 -6.39
C VAL A 229 -7.27 1.28 -6.67
N ILE A 230 -6.44 0.30 -7.05
CA ILE A 230 -5.03 0.51 -7.31
C ILE A 230 -4.83 0.75 -8.81
N LYS A 231 -4.16 1.83 -9.16
CA LYS A 231 -3.75 2.14 -10.52
C LYS A 231 -2.45 1.44 -10.89
N GLU A 232 -1.44 1.61 -10.05
CA GLU A 232 -0.13 1.01 -10.18
C GLU A 232 0.61 1.05 -8.86
N PHE A 233 1.66 0.29 -8.73
CA PHE A 233 2.61 0.47 -7.65
C PHE A 233 4.04 0.21 -8.10
N ARG A 234 4.97 0.90 -7.44
CA ARG A 234 6.40 0.79 -7.67
C ARG A 234 7.06 0.12 -6.48
N VAL A 235 7.92 -0.83 -6.76
CA VAL A 235 8.84 -1.45 -5.80
C VAL A 235 10.22 -0.89 -6.06
N SER A 236 10.73 -0.09 -5.15
CA SER A 236 12.05 0.53 -5.20
C SER A 236 12.96 -0.19 -4.24
N SER A 237 13.96 -0.88 -4.75
CA SER A 237 14.76 -1.83 -3.99
C SER A 237 16.13 -1.28 -3.58
N ASN A 238 16.70 -0.37 -4.37
CA ASN A 238 17.99 0.24 -4.10
C ASN A 238 18.11 1.57 -4.82
N GLY A 239 18.94 2.48 -4.30
CA GLY A 239 19.19 3.78 -4.89
C GLY A 239 18.02 4.76 -4.84
N TYR A 240 16.95 4.42 -4.10
CA TYR A 240 15.81 5.33 -3.94
C TYR A 240 16.18 6.57 -3.14
N SER A 241 15.43 7.66 -3.36
CA SER A 241 15.65 8.94 -2.70
C SER A 241 15.57 8.83 -1.18
N ALA A 242 16.42 9.57 -0.47
CA ALA A 242 16.41 9.66 1.00
C ALA A 242 15.08 10.16 1.59
N GLU A 243 14.22 10.75 0.78
CA GLU A 243 12.87 11.19 1.15
C GLU A 243 11.90 10.02 1.36
N LEU A 244 12.13 8.91 0.67
CA LEU A 244 11.37 7.68 0.84
C LEU A 244 11.80 6.89 2.08
N GLY A 245 12.28 7.56 3.12
CA GLY A 245 12.90 7.02 4.33
C GLY A 245 12.13 5.91 5.05
N ARG A 246 12.63 5.50 6.24
CA ARG A 246 12.15 4.38 7.07
C ARG A 246 12.28 2.99 6.42
N ALA A 247 13.01 2.86 5.32
CA ALA A 247 13.27 1.58 4.68
C ALA A 247 14.73 1.18 4.85
N GLY A 248 14.97 -0.01 5.37
CA GLY A 248 16.25 -0.72 5.32
C GLY A 248 16.23 -1.83 4.26
N GLY A 249 15.06 -2.09 3.69
CA GLY A 249 14.78 -3.01 2.58
C GLY A 249 14.27 -2.25 1.36
N ALA A 250 13.08 -2.59 0.89
CA ALA A 250 12.45 -1.93 -0.26
C ALA A 250 11.39 -0.89 0.17
N VAL A 251 11.11 0.04 -0.74
CA VAL A 251 9.96 0.96 -0.64
C VAL A 251 8.90 0.52 -1.64
N PHE A 252 7.68 0.36 -1.14
CA PHE A 252 6.48 0.05 -1.93
C PHE A 252 5.61 1.31 -1.99
N ASN A 253 5.51 1.92 -3.17
CA ASN A 253 4.69 3.12 -3.36
C ASN A 253 3.50 2.80 -4.27
N VAL A 254 2.31 2.81 -3.69
CA VAL A 254 1.03 2.51 -4.34
C VAL A 254 0.37 3.80 -4.78
N VAL A 255 -0.09 3.85 -6.02
CA VAL A 255 -0.93 4.93 -6.55
C VAL A 255 -2.35 4.41 -6.72
N THR A 256 -3.30 5.16 -6.21
CA THR A 256 -4.71 4.80 -6.30
C THR A 256 -5.38 5.41 -7.53
N ASN A 257 -6.42 4.73 -8.02
CA ASN A 257 -7.25 5.22 -9.11
C ASN A 257 -7.94 6.55 -8.77
N SER A 258 -8.25 7.30 -9.81
CA SER A 258 -8.93 8.59 -9.77
C SER A 258 -10.13 8.58 -10.71
N GLY A 259 -11.11 9.45 -10.47
CA GLY A 259 -12.16 9.72 -11.44
C GLY A 259 -11.62 10.46 -12.66
N GLY A 260 -12.37 10.41 -13.76
CA GLY A 260 -12.04 11.11 -15.01
C GLY A 260 -13.27 11.82 -15.59
N ASN A 261 -13.12 12.36 -16.80
CA ASN A 261 -14.20 13.06 -17.51
C ASN A 261 -15.35 12.16 -17.99
N ARG A 262 -15.16 10.85 -17.92
CA ARG A 262 -16.17 9.83 -18.24
C ARG A 262 -16.42 8.96 -17.02
N TRP A 263 -17.66 8.56 -16.81
CA TRP A 263 -17.99 7.58 -15.81
C TRP A 263 -17.47 6.20 -16.20
N HIS A 264 -16.79 5.53 -15.28
CA HIS A 264 -16.26 4.19 -15.42
C HIS A 264 -16.33 3.47 -14.08
N GLY A 265 -16.26 2.17 -14.11
CA GLY A 265 -16.27 1.38 -12.88
C GLY A 265 -16.22 -0.10 -13.19
N THR A 266 -15.99 -0.87 -12.16
CA THR A 266 -15.92 -2.33 -12.18
C THR A 266 -16.89 -2.90 -11.16
N SER A 267 -17.35 -4.12 -11.39
CA SER A 267 -18.02 -4.93 -10.39
C SER A 267 -17.51 -6.35 -10.50
N PHE A 268 -17.33 -7.00 -9.35
CA PHE A 268 -16.79 -8.35 -9.33
C PHE A 268 -17.48 -9.19 -8.25
N PHE A 269 -17.50 -10.49 -8.51
CA PHE A 269 -17.93 -11.52 -7.57
C PHE A 269 -17.08 -12.76 -7.77
N TYR A 270 -16.37 -13.17 -6.71
CA TYR A 270 -15.54 -14.36 -6.71
C TYR A 270 -16.03 -15.35 -5.68
N VAL A 271 -16.05 -16.59 -6.05
CA VAL A 271 -16.39 -17.72 -5.19
C VAL A 271 -15.30 -18.77 -5.32
N ARG A 272 -14.83 -19.25 -4.19
CA ARG A 272 -14.08 -20.49 -4.06
C ARG A 272 -14.82 -21.36 -3.07
N ASP A 273 -15.10 -22.59 -3.45
CA ASP A 273 -15.83 -23.54 -2.62
C ASP A 273 -15.15 -24.91 -2.73
N ARG A 274 -15.18 -25.65 -1.63
CA ARG A 274 -14.60 -27.00 -1.60
C ARG A 274 -15.09 -27.88 -2.77
N ASP A 275 -16.31 -27.68 -3.22
CA ASP A 275 -16.90 -28.53 -4.27
C ASP A 275 -16.23 -28.31 -5.63
N PHE A 276 -15.62 -27.13 -5.84
CA PHE A 276 -14.86 -26.80 -7.05
C PHE A 276 -13.36 -27.08 -6.93
N ASP A 277 -12.83 -27.28 -5.71
CA ASP A 277 -11.41 -27.52 -5.47
C ASP A 277 -11.05 -29.00 -5.57
N ALA A 278 -9.81 -29.30 -5.93
CA ALA A 278 -9.24 -30.63 -5.83
C ALA A 278 -8.85 -30.96 -4.38
N GLN A 279 -8.93 -32.21 -3.97
CA GLN A 279 -8.40 -32.65 -2.68
C GLN A 279 -6.88 -32.65 -2.73
N SER A 280 -6.25 -32.03 -1.73
CA SER A 280 -4.80 -32.09 -1.56
C SER A 280 -4.34 -33.52 -1.25
N ALA A 281 -3.24 -33.96 -1.86
CA ALA A 281 -2.64 -35.27 -1.58
C ALA A 281 -2.14 -35.43 -0.14
N TYR A 282 -2.00 -34.32 0.60
CA TYR A 282 -1.45 -34.30 1.97
C TYR A 282 -2.51 -34.36 3.05
N VAL A 283 -3.81 -34.35 2.70
CA VAL A 283 -4.91 -34.44 3.66
C VAL A 283 -5.81 -35.62 3.36
N SER A 284 -6.27 -36.30 4.42
CA SER A 284 -7.12 -37.51 4.31
C SER A 284 -8.55 -37.19 3.88
N SER A 285 -9.02 -35.99 4.10
CA SER A 285 -10.35 -35.51 3.72
C SER A 285 -10.26 -34.12 3.13
N LYS A 286 -11.18 -33.80 2.20
CA LYS A 286 -11.26 -32.48 1.58
C LYS A 286 -11.75 -31.47 2.63
N PRO A 287 -10.95 -30.42 2.97
CA PRO A 287 -11.35 -29.43 3.97
C PRO A 287 -12.62 -28.68 3.54
N ASN A 288 -13.41 -28.22 4.52
CA ASN A 288 -14.59 -27.39 4.24
C ASN A 288 -14.18 -25.93 4.09
N GLU A 289 -13.55 -25.58 2.94
CA GLU A 289 -13.12 -24.26 2.61
C GLU A 289 -14.15 -23.53 1.75
N GLN A 290 -14.51 -22.31 2.16
CA GLN A 290 -15.36 -21.42 1.38
C GLN A 290 -14.78 -20.02 1.41
N GLN A 291 -14.68 -19.39 0.25
CA GLN A 291 -14.29 -18.00 0.10
C GLN A 291 -15.27 -17.29 -0.80
N ARG A 292 -15.72 -16.12 -0.37
CA ARG A 292 -16.56 -15.22 -1.16
C ARG A 292 -15.95 -13.82 -1.12
N GLN A 293 -15.86 -13.18 -2.27
CA GLN A 293 -15.40 -11.81 -2.37
C GLN A 293 -16.23 -11.10 -3.42
N PHE A 294 -16.77 -9.95 -3.09
CA PHE A 294 -17.55 -9.13 -4.01
C PHE A 294 -17.34 -7.65 -3.73
N GLY A 295 -17.52 -6.87 -4.76
CA GLY A 295 -17.36 -5.44 -4.65
C GLY A 295 -17.46 -4.75 -5.99
N GLY A 296 -16.97 -3.52 -6.00
CA GLY A 296 -16.90 -2.74 -7.22
C GLY A 296 -16.36 -1.34 -6.98
N THR A 297 -16.15 -0.66 -8.08
CA THR A 297 -15.67 0.71 -8.11
C THR A 297 -16.52 1.57 -9.02
N LEU A 298 -16.53 2.87 -8.76
CA LEU A 298 -17.20 3.86 -9.59
C LEU A 298 -16.37 5.15 -9.58
N GLY A 299 -15.92 5.57 -10.76
CA GLY A 299 -15.17 6.80 -10.97
C GLY A 299 -15.83 7.70 -11.99
N GLY A 300 -15.77 9.02 -11.80
CA GLY A 300 -16.30 9.94 -12.78
C GLY A 300 -16.29 11.41 -12.35
N PRO A 301 -16.77 12.30 -13.22
CA PRO A 301 -16.74 13.73 -12.97
C PRO A 301 -17.91 14.18 -12.11
N LEU A 302 -17.63 14.87 -11.00
CA LEU A 302 -18.60 15.75 -10.34
C LEU A 302 -18.74 17.06 -11.16
N ARG A 303 -17.62 17.53 -11.73
CA ARG A 303 -17.57 18.63 -12.69
C ARG A 303 -16.44 18.35 -13.69
N LYS A 304 -16.77 18.24 -14.98
CA LYS A 304 -15.79 17.97 -16.05
C LYS A 304 -14.60 18.93 -15.97
N ASN A 305 -13.40 18.39 -16.18
CA ASN A 305 -12.10 19.06 -16.14
C ASN A 305 -11.72 19.69 -14.79
N ARG A 306 -12.54 19.53 -13.71
CA ARG A 306 -12.29 20.24 -12.45
C ARG A 306 -12.41 19.38 -11.20
N ALA A 307 -13.42 18.54 -11.11
CA ALA A 307 -13.68 17.78 -9.88
C ALA A 307 -14.11 16.35 -10.23
N PHE A 308 -13.42 15.39 -9.64
CA PHE A 308 -13.63 13.99 -9.93
C PHE A 308 -13.75 13.20 -8.64
N LEU A 309 -14.62 12.22 -8.65
CA LEU A 309 -14.84 11.30 -7.54
C LEU A 309 -14.49 9.89 -7.99
N TYR A 310 -13.83 9.13 -7.12
CA TYR A 310 -13.63 7.71 -7.26
C TYR A 310 -14.02 7.00 -5.97
N LEU A 311 -14.87 6.00 -6.06
CA LEU A 311 -15.37 5.20 -4.96
C LEU A 311 -15.01 3.74 -5.16
N GLY A 312 -14.74 3.03 -4.08
CA GLY A 312 -14.49 1.61 -4.08
C GLY A 312 -15.08 0.93 -2.86
N TYR A 313 -15.63 -0.25 -3.04
CA TYR A 313 -16.08 -1.15 -2.00
C TYR A 313 -15.63 -2.57 -2.27
N ASP A 314 -15.21 -3.26 -1.23
CA ASP A 314 -14.82 -4.66 -1.28
C ASP A 314 -15.27 -5.37 -0.01
N GLN A 315 -15.86 -6.54 -0.16
CA GLN A 315 -16.26 -7.44 0.92
C GLN A 315 -15.61 -8.79 0.69
N HIS A 316 -14.97 -9.31 1.74
CA HIS A 316 -14.32 -10.61 1.72
C HIS A 316 -14.78 -11.45 2.90
N GLU A 317 -15.09 -12.71 2.63
CA GLU A 317 -15.48 -13.73 3.62
C GLU A 317 -14.72 -15.01 3.32
N LEU A 318 -14.11 -15.59 4.34
CA LEU A 318 -13.35 -16.82 4.25
C LEU A 318 -13.70 -17.71 5.43
N THR A 319 -14.07 -18.94 5.14
CA THR A 319 -14.20 -20.01 6.13
C THR A 319 -13.23 -21.12 5.76
N VAL A 320 -12.34 -21.45 6.65
CA VAL A 320 -11.35 -22.54 6.49
C VAL A 320 -11.31 -23.35 7.77
N PRO A 321 -11.31 -24.66 7.72
CA PRO A 321 -11.13 -25.46 8.91
C PRO A 321 -9.68 -25.40 9.39
N SER A 322 -9.49 -25.29 10.70
CA SER A 322 -8.24 -25.63 11.36
C SER A 322 -8.33 -27.09 11.84
N ILE A 323 -7.32 -27.88 11.48
CA ILE A 323 -7.29 -29.31 11.81
C ILE A 323 -6.24 -29.51 12.90
N MET A 324 -6.71 -29.71 14.13
CA MET A 324 -5.82 -29.97 15.25
C MET A 324 -5.30 -31.41 15.17
N GLN A 325 -3.99 -31.54 15.05
CA GLN A 325 -3.27 -32.81 15.12
C GLN A 325 -2.19 -32.75 16.21
N PHE A 326 -1.83 -33.89 16.75
CA PHE A 326 -0.73 -33.95 17.69
C PHE A 326 0.63 -33.78 17.02
N GLY A 327 1.63 -33.35 17.77
CA GLY A 327 2.95 -32.97 17.21
C GLY A 327 3.71 -34.08 16.48
N ASN A 328 3.32 -35.35 16.71
CA ASN A 328 3.80 -36.50 15.96
C ASN A 328 3.03 -36.77 14.64
N GLY A 329 2.10 -35.88 14.26
CA GLY A 329 1.24 -36.06 13.11
C GLY A 329 0.05 -37.01 13.33
N ALA A 330 -0.13 -37.49 14.53
CA ALA A 330 -1.26 -38.38 14.85
C ALA A 330 -2.56 -37.59 15.05
N SER A 331 -3.69 -38.16 14.64
CA SER A 331 -5.03 -37.64 14.93
C SER A 331 -5.57 -38.11 16.29
N SER A 332 -4.87 -39.01 16.96
CA SER A 332 -5.26 -39.52 18.28
C SER A 332 -4.06 -39.99 19.10
N VAL A 333 -4.15 -39.87 20.40
CA VAL A 333 -3.21 -40.41 21.37
C VAL A 333 -3.73 -41.74 21.83
N VAL A 334 -2.95 -42.80 21.62
CA VAL A 334 -3.25 -44.17 22.12
C VAL A 334 -2.22 -44.52 23.19
N PRO A 335 -2.62 -44.63 24.47
CA PRO A 335 -1.72 -45.03 25.54
C PRO A 335 -1.07 -46.38 25.29
N GLN A 336 0.26 -46.45 25.44
CA GLN A 336 1.04 -47.68 25.32
C GLN A 336 1.24 -48.31 26.72
N PRO A 337 1.53 -49.61 26.82
CA PRO A 337 1.80 -50.26 28.10
C PRO A 337 2.85 -49.56 28.96
N ALA A 338 3.92 -49.02 28.32
CA ALA A 338 4.96 -48.26 29.02
C ALA A 338 4.45 -46.96 29.67
N ASP A 339 3.34 -46.40 29.20
CA ASP A 339 2.78 -45.13 29.70
C ASP A 339 2.07 -45.32 31.07
N TYR A 340 1.64 -46.53 31.38
CA TYR A 340 0.87 -46.84 32.60
C TYR A 340 1.47 -47.94 33.48
N ASP A 341 2.69 -48.41 33.23
CA ASP A 341 3.39 -49.36 34.10
C ASP A 341 3.58 -48.85 35.54
N ARG A 342 3.66 -47.49 35.68
CA ARG A 342 3.92 -46.80 36.95
C ARG A 342 2.79 -45.85 37.36
N LEU A 343 1.74 -45.75 36.54
CA LEU A 343 0.63 -44.84 36.73
C LEU A 343 -0.70 -45.60 36.81
N ASP A 344 -1.71 -44.95 37.34
CA ASP A 344 -3.07 -45.45 37.33
C ASP A 344 -3.59 -45.51 35.87
N LYS A 345 -3.80 -46.73 35.37
CA LYS A 345 -4.23 -47.00 34.01
C LYS A 345 -5.50 -46.23 33.62
N ASP A 346 -6.49 -46.19 34.52
CA ASP A 346 -7.78 -45.54 34.24
C ASP A 346 -7.59 -44.02 34.08
N LYS A 347 -6.68 -43.41 34.86
CA LYS A 347 -6.35 -42.00 34.74
C LYS A 347 -5.61 -41.71 33.44
N VAL A 348 -4.72 -42.59 32.98
CA VAL A 348 -3.99 -42.42 31.72
C VAL A 348 -4.96 -42.50 30.54
N PHE A 349 -5.88 -43.46 30.53
CA PHE A 349 -6.89 -43.56 29.47
C PHE A 349 -7.89 -42.40 29.51
N ALA A 350 -8.28 -41.92 30.69
CA ALA A 350 -9.12 -40.74 30.83
C ALA A 350 -8.43 -39.47 30.28
N ALA A 351 -7.14 -39.28 30.58
CA ALA A 351 -6.36 -38.17 30.05
C ALA A 351 -6.21 -38.24 28.51
N ALA A 352 -5.94 -39.45 27.99
CA ALA A 352 -5.88 -39.64 26.54
C ALA A 352 -7.23 -39.36 25.86
N ALA A 353 -8.34 -39.79 26.48
CA ALA A 353 -9.68 -39.48 25.99
C ALA A 353 -9.97 -37.97 25.97
N GLN A 354 -9.55 -37.23 27.01
CA GLN A 354 -9.66 -35.77 27.05
C GLN A 354 -8.83 -35.10 25.93
N LEU A 355 -7.58 -35.54 25.71
CA LEU A 355 -6.73 -35.03 24.64
C LEU A 355 -7.36 -35.32 23.25
N ASN A 356 -7.82 -36.55 23.04
CA ASN A 356 -8.46 -36.95 21.80
C ASN A 356 -9.74 -36.17 21.50
N ALA A 357 -10.48 -35.76 22.51
CA ALA A 357 -11.66 -34.91 22.34
C ALA A 357 -11.33 -33.48 21.90
N MET A 358 -10.08 -33.04 22.03
CA MET A 358 -9.61 -31.72 21.57
C MET A 358 -9.04 -31.77 20.17
N ALA A 359 -8.74 -32.99 19.66
CA ALA A 359 -8.23 -33.16 18.30
C ALA A 359 -9.38 -33.11 17.28
N GLY A 360 -9.05 -32.76 16.05
CA GLY A 360 -10.01 -32.74 14.95
C GLY A 360 -10.18 -31.35 14.35
N GLU A 361 -11.25 -31.21 13.59
CA GLU A 361 -11.54 -30.02 12.82
C GLU A 361 -12.36 -29.01 13.63
N TYR A 362 -11.95 -27.75 13.62
CA TYR A 362 -12.72 -26.62 14.14
C TYR A 362 -12.74 -25.48 13.14
N PRO A 363 -13.86 -24.70 13.02
CA PRO A 363 -13.99 -23.68 12.02
C PRO A 363 -13.15 -22.45 12.36
N THR A 364 -12.40 -21.97 11.37
CA THR A 364 -11.80 -20.65 11.37
C THR A 364 -12.56 -19.77 10.38
N GLN A 365 -13.12 -18.68 10.88
CA GLN A 365 -13.88 -17.74 10.05
C GLN A 365 -13.18 -16.39 10.05
N MET A 366 -13.13 -15.77 8.88
CA MET A 366 -12.54 -14.46 8.68
C MET A 366 -13.41 -13.69 7.71
N GLY A 367 -13.63 -12.41 8.00
CA GLY A 367 -14.35 -11.54 7.10
C GLY A 367 -13.89 -10.10 7.23
N GLY A 368 -14.05 -9.35 6.17
CA GLY A 368 -13.69 -7.94 6.18
C GLY A 368 -14.33 -7.16 5.06
N ASN A 369 -14.41 -5.86 5.27
CA ASN A 369 -14.82 -4.92 4.24
C ASN A 369 -13.81 -3.78 4.14
N ALA A 370 -13.71 -3.21 2.95
CA ALA A 370 -12.91 -2.04 2.68
C ALA A 370 -13.73 -1.02 1.89
N VAL A 371 -13.70 0.22 2.35
CA VAL A 371 -14.32 1.36 1.68
C VAL A 371 -13.24 2.35 1.31
N PHE A 372 -13.29 2.81 0.09
CA PHE A 372 -12.37 3.79 -0.47
C PHE A 372 -13.13 4.93 -1.11
N ALA A 373 -12.65 6.16 -0.90
CA ALA A 373 -13.15 7.34 -1.61
C ALA A 373 -12.00 8.30 -1.88
N LYS A 374 -11.89 8.81 -3.12
CA LYS A 374 -10.92 9.81 -3.52
C LYS A 374 -11.61 10.92 -4.28
N LEU A 375 -11.34 12.15 -3.89
CA LEU A 375 -11.80 13.36 -4.54
C LEU A 375 -10.59 14.10 -5.09
N ASP A 376 -10.53 14.25 -6.41
CA ASP A 376 -9.48 14.99 -7.11
C ASP A 376 -10.06 16.32 -7.61
N LEU A 377 -9.34 17.40 -7.34
CA LEU A 377 -9.74 18.76 -7.67
C LEU A 377 -8.64 19.48 -8.47
N ASN A 378 -8.94 19.78 -9.73
CA ASN A 378 -8.14 20.67 -10.56
C ASN A 378 -8.57 22.12 -10.24
N LEU A 379 -7.98 22.73 -9.22
CA LEU A 379 -8.30 24.09 -8.79
C LEU A 379 -7.91 25.09 -9.86
N SER A 380 -6.77 24.85 -10.53
CA SER A 380 -6.31 25.57 -11.73
C SER A 380 -5.32 24.70 -12.50
N SER A 381 -4.78 25.18 -13.61
CA SER A 381 -3.68 24.54 -14.34
C SER A 381 -2.37 24.39 -13.55
N ARG A 382 -2.28 25.03 -12.38
CA ARG A 382 -1.09 25.04 -11.51
C ARG A 382 -1.34 24.48 -10.12
N HIS A 383 -2.59 24.25 -9.72
CA HIS A 383 -2.95 23.85 -8.36
C HIS A 383 -3.87 22.63 -8.41
N LEU A 384 -3.37 21.52 -7.90
CA LEU A 384 -4.08 20.25 -7.80
C LEU A 384 -4.26 19.90 -6.31
N LEU A 385 -5.42 19.43 -5.94
CA LEU A 385 -5.70 18.95 -4.59
C LEU A 385 -6.37 17.58 -4.69
N PHE A 386 -5.93 16.62 -3.91
CA PHE A 386 -6.74 15.44 -3.67
C PHE A 386 -7.05 15.26 -2.18
N LEU A 387 -8.18 14.62 -1.93
CA LEU A 387 -8.59 14.11 -0.62
C LEU A 387 -8.88 12.62 -0.78
N ARG A 388 -8.34 11.78 0.12
CA ARG A 388 -8.53 10.34 0.10
C ARG A 388 -8.97 9.85 1.47
N LEU A 389 -10.05 9.10 1.50
CA LEU A 389 -10.53 8.33 2.64
C LEU A 389 -10.37 6.84 2.34
N SER A 390 -9.77 6.11 3.26
CA SER A 390 -9.67 4.65 3.21
C SER A 390 -10.01 4.11 4.58
N THR A 391 -10.95 3.18 4.66
CA THR A 391 -11.31 2.49 5.90
C THR A 391 -11.52 1.02 5.63
N SER A 392 -11.03 0.19 6.52
CA SER A 392 -11.30 -1.24 6.48
C SER A 392 -11.60 -1.79 7.88
N ARG A 393 -12.42 -2.79 7.92
CA ARG A 393 -12.68 -3.60 9.10
C ARG A 393 -12.50 -5.06 8.75
N TYR A 394 -11.81 -5.76 9.62
CA TYR A 394 -11.58 -7.19 9.54
C TYR A 394 -11.93 -7.80 10.90
N SER A 395 -12.63 -8.93 10.89
CA SER A 395 -12.93 -9.70 12.10
C SER A 395 -12.82 -11.20 11.79
N GLY A 396 -12.46 -11.96 12.79
CA GLY A 396 -12.37 -13.39 12.64
C GLY A 396 -12.53 -14.14 13.97
N THR A 397 -12.92 -15.39 13.88
CA THR A 397 -12.97 -16.35 14.98
C THR A 397 -12.00 -17.49 14.73
N ASN A 398 -11.31 -17.97 15.77
CA ASN A 398 -10.27 -18.99 15.69
C ASN A 398 -9.12 -18.64 14.71
N ASN A 399 -8.88 -17.34 14.48
CA ASN A 399 -7.96 -16.88 13.45
C ASN A 399 -6.59 -16.40 13.98
N VAL A 400 -6.36 -16.46 15.30
CA VAL A 400 -5.13 -15.95 15.92
C VAL A 400 -3.92 -16.84 15.59
N PHE A 401 -4.10 -18.15 15.49
CA PHE A 401 -3.06 -19.12 15.10
C PHE A 401 -3.34 -19.77 13.74
N PHE A 402 -4.13 -19.11 12.91
CA PHE A 402 -4.40 -19.59 11.56
C PHE A 402 -3.18 -19.40 10.65
N ASP A 403 -2.81 -20.46 9.93
CA ASP A 403 -1.83 -20.44 8.87
C ASP A 403 -2.53 -20.72 7.52
N PRO A 404 -2.56 -19.75 6.60
CA PRO A 404 -3.19 -19.97 5.30
C PRO A 404 -2.47 -21.00 4.43
N ALA A 405 -1.20 -21.31 4.74
CA ALA A 405 -0.41 -22.31 4.01
C ALA A 405 -0.67 -23.73 4.49
N SER A 406 -1.21 -23.90 5.73
CA SER A 406 -1.50 -25.21 6.30
C SER A 406 -2.70 -25.15 7.24
N PRO A 407 -3.76 -25.90 6.98
CA PRO A 407 -4.88 -26.02 7.90
C PRO A 407 -4.52 -26.84 9.15
N ILE A 408 -3.39 -27.55 9.16
CA ILE A 408 -2.96 -28.42 10.26
C ILE A 408 -2.29 -27.57 11.34
N THR A 409 -2.72 -27.74 12.58
CA THR A 409 -2.20 -27.02 13.73
C THR A 409 -2.04 -27.95 14.93
N THR A 410 -1.11 -27.64 15.84
CA THR A 410 -0.93 -28.27 17.13
C THR A 410 -1.58 -27.48 18.28
N TYR A 411 -2.33 -26.43 17.93
CA TYR A 411 -3.08 -25.61 18.88
C TYR A 411 -4.55 -26.04 18.91
N THR A 412 -5.08 -26.23 20.10
CA THR A 412 -6.51 -26.53 20.30
C THR A 412 -7.35 -25.26 20.06
N GLU A 413 -8.64 -25.43 19.79
CA GLU A 413 -9.59 -24.33 19.65
C GLU A 413 -9.59 -23.40 20.88
N SER A 414 -9.49 -23.97 22.10
CA SER A 414 -9.44 -23.19 23.34
C SER A 414 -8.20 -22.30 23.46
N ASN A 415 -7.07 -22.68 22.81
CA ASN A 415 -5.87 -21.85 22.78
C ASN A 415 -5.90 -20.81 21.67
N ASN A 416 -6.86 -20.87 20.78
CA ASN A 416 -7.07 -19.86 19.74
C ASN A 416 -7.83 -18.64 20.28
N GLY A 417 -8.27 -17.78 19.40
CA GLY A 417 -8.99 -16.56 19.75
C GLY A 417 -9.64 -15.89 18.56
N SER A 418 -10.35 -14.84 18.83
CA SER A 418 -10.91 -13.93 17.83
C SER A 418 -10.08 -12.67 17.72
N GLU A 419 -10.00 -12.11 16.51
CA GLU A 419 -9.31 -10.86 16.22
C GLU A 419 -10.22 -9.91 15.47
N ASP A 420 -10.21 -8.64 15.90
CA ASP A 420 -10.90 -7.52 15.25
C ASP A 420 -9.84 -6.46 14.92
N VAL A 421 -9.75 -6.04 13.64
CA VAL A 421 -8.82 -5.02 13.18
C VAL A 421 -9.62 -3.95 12.44
N LYS A 422 -9.44 -2.70 12.83
CA LYS A 422 -10.02 -1.54 12.17
C LYS A 422 -8.93 -0.57 11.79
N THR A 423 -8.89 -0.20 10.51
CA THR A 423 -7.97 0.81 9.99
C THR A 423 -8.75 1.95 9.35
N GLU A 424 -8.34 3.18 9.61
CA GLU A 424 -8.91 4.39 9.06
C GLU A 424 -7.76 5.31 8.62
N SER A 425 -7.86 5.89 7.43
CA SER A 425 -6.86 6.83 6.91
C SER A 425 -7.56 7.93 6.11
N LEU A 426 -7.29 9.17 6.47
CA LEU A 426 -7.66 10.35 5.70
C LEU A 426 -6.38 11.04 5.27
N ALA A 427 -6.20 11.23 3.98
CA ALA A 427 -5.03 11.89 3.41
C ALA A 427 -5.46 13.04 2.50
N ALA A 428 -4.65 14.09 2.48
CA ALA A 428 -4.78 15.22 1.58
C ALA A 428 -3.42 15.54 0.96
N SER A 429 -3.39 15.92 -0.30
CA SER A 429 -2.19 16.42 -0.97
C SER A 429 -2.55 17.61 -1.84
N TRP A 430 -1.81 18.69 -1.64
CA TRP A 430 -1.92 19.91 -2.43
C TRP A 430 -0.63 20.14 -3.20
N THR A 431 -0.67 19.96 -4.52
CA THR A 431 0.43 20.21 -5.42
C THR A 431 0.24 21.56 -6.09
N SER A 432 1.29 22.39 -6.08
CA SER A 432 1.25 23.74 -6.62
C SER A 432 2.51 24.09 -7.41
N ALA A 433 2.36 24.50 -8.66
CA ALA A 433 3.42 25.08 -9.49
C ALA A 433 3.31 26.61 -9.43
N TRP A 434 4.06 27.26 -8.55
CA TRP A 434 4.02 28.73 -8.36
C TRP A 434 4.68 29.46 -9.49
N THR A 435 5.83 28.98 -9.93
CA THR A 435 6.60 29.50 -11.06
C THR A 435 7.17 28.33 -11.86
N HIS A 436 7.84 28.62 -12.97
CA HIS A 436 8.57 27.59 -13.74
C HIS A 436 9.76 26.96 -12.98
N ARG A 437 10.21 27.59 -11.86
CA ARG A 437 11.31 27.10 -11.01
C ARG A 437 10.88 26.68 -9.60
N LEU A 438 9.64 26.98 -9.20
CA LEU A 438 9.16 26.69 -7.85
C LEU A 438 7.86 25.91 -7.92
N SER A 439 7.92 24.69 -7.46
CA SER A 439 6.76 23.83 -7.20
C SER A 439 6.77 23.38 -5.76
N THR A 440 5.60 23.17 -5.18
CA THR A 440 5.45 22.65 -3.82
C THR A 440 4.42 21.54 -3.78
N ASN A 441 4.66 20.54 -2.96
CA ASN A 441 3.69 19.52 -2.61
C ASN A 441 3.53 19.50 -1.09
N LEU A 442 2.33 19.80 -0.62
CA LEU A 442 1.99 19.73 0.79
C LEU A 442 1.07 18.55 1.03
N ARG A 443 1.48 17.64 1.94
CA ARG A 443 0.71 16.47 2.34
C ARG A 443 0.35 16.52 3.80
N ALA A 444 -0.86 16.05 4.09
CA ALA A 444 -1.34 15.86 5.45
C ALA A 444 -2.06 14.51 5.53
N GLN A 445 -1.84 13.80 6.62
CA GLN A 445 -2.49 12.52 6.88
C GLN A 445 -2.94 12.42 8.33
N PHE A 446 -4.14 11.91 8.52
CA PHE A 446 -4.62 11.37 9.78
C PHE A 446 -4.89 9.88 9.59
N SER A 447 -4.43 9.06 10.52
CA SER A 447 -4.73 7.64 10.48
C SER A 447 -4.90 7.05 11.87
N ARG A 448 -5.74 6.03 11.94
CA ARG A 448 -6.06 5.31 13.17
C ARG A 448 -6.09 3.81 12.89
N ASP A 449 -5.40 3.05 13.73
CA ASP A 449 -5.44 1.59 13.75
C ASP A 449 -5.89 1.13 15.13
N VAL A 450 -6.81 0.19 15.15
CA VAL A 450 -7.26 -0.51 16.35
C VAL A 450 -7.22 -2.00 16.07
N GLN A 451 -6.53 -2.74 16.90
CA GLN A 451 -6.47 -4.20 16.85
C GLN A 451 -6.81 -4.75 18.22
N GLN A 452 -7.78 -5.63 18.29
CA GLN A 452 -8.19 -6.35 19.49
C GLN A 452 -8.15 -7.84 19.22
N SER A 453 -7.61 -8.60 20.15
CA SER A 453 -7.63 -10.06 20.09
C SER A 453 -8.09 -10.57 21.45
N ILE A 454 -9.03 -11.50 21.46
CA ILE A 454 -9.66 -12.08 22.64
C ILE A 454 -9.43 -13.58 22.60
N ALA A 455 -9.01 -14.15 23.71
CA ALA A 455 -8.83 -15.60 23.84
C ALA A 455 -10.18 -16.34 23.89
N ASN A 456 -10.21 -17.56 23.35
CA ASN A 456 -11.40 -18.43 23.44
C ASN A 456 -11.62 -19.02 24.83
N SER A 457 -10.58 -19.07 25.68
CA SER A 457 -10.65 -19.64 27.01
C SER A 457 -9.90 -18.79 28.03
N ASP A 458 -10.36 -18.81 29.28
CA ASP A 458 -9.68 -18.23 30.43
C ASP A 458 -8.89 -19.27 31.23
N ASP A 459 -8.95 -20.55 30.85
CA ASP A 459 -8.22 -21.63 31.49
C ASP A 459 -6.70 -21.45 31.36
N PRO A 460 -5.91 -21.95 32.34
CA PRO A 460 -4.46 -21.86 32.24
C PRO A 460 -3.93 -22.51 30.95
N LYS A 461 -2.93 -21.88 30.35
CA LYS A 461 -2.27 -22.47 29.19
C LYS A 461 -1.49 -23.72 29.60
N ILE A 462 -1.74 -24.80 28.91
CA ILE A 462 -1.02 -26.06 29.05
C ILE A 462 -0.30 -26.34 27.70
N LYS A 463 0.97 -26.69 27.77
CA LYS A 463 1.76 -27.19 26.65
C LYS A 463 2.29 -28.57 27.00
N ILE A 464 2.11 -29.52 26.11
CA ILE A 464 2.68 -30.86 26.21
C ILE A 464 3.74 -30.96 25.11
N TYR A 465 5.01 -30.96 25.51
CA TYR A 465 6.11 -30.96 24.57
C TYR A 465 6.07 -32.15 23.61
N GLY A 466 6.22 -31.86 22.32
CA GLY A 466 6.16 -32.87 21.26
C GLY A 466 4.74 -33.40 20.96
N LEU A 467 3.70 -32.93 21.67
CA LEU A 467 2.35 -33.42 21.48
C LEU A 467 1.35 -32.29 21.17
N VAL A 468 1.27 -31.28 22.07
CA VAL A 468 0.33 -30.14 21.95
C VAL A 468 1.06 -28.85 22.29
N ASP A 469 1.05 -27.88 21.38
CA ASP A 469 1.71 -26.58 21.60
C ASP A 469 0.90 -25.61 22.45
N GLY A 470 -0.41 -25.83 22.55
CA GLY A 470 -1.24 -25.04 23.43
C GLY A 470 -2.66 -25.55 23.58
N MET A 471 -3.08 -25.67 24.85
CA MET A 471 -4.45 -25.87 25.33
C MET A 471 -4.77 -24.73 26.32
N GLY A 472 -6.04 -24.39 26.48
CA GLY A 472 -6.47 -23.31 27.35
C GLY A 472 -6.07 -21.95 26.80
N ARG A 473 -6.03 -20.92 27.63
CA ARG A 473 -5.78 -19.53 27.22
C ARG A 473 -4.40 -19.34 26.62
N SER A 474 -4.33 -18.68 25.47
CA SER A 474 -3.06 -18.21 24.94
C SER A 474 -2.44 -17.14 25.87
N ASN A 475 -1.14 -17.24 26.16
CA ASN A 475 -0.42 -16.24 26.96
C ASN A 475 -0.12 -14.93 26.18
N ILE A 476 -0.43 -14.88 24.89
CA ILE A 476 -0.33 -13.65 24.08
C ILE A 476 -1.67 -12.89 23.99
N LEU A 477 -2.74 -13.43 24.58
CA LEU A 477 -4.09 -12.84 24.57
C LEU A 477 -4.58 -12.57 26.01
N PRO A 478 -5.42 -11.56 26.22
CA PRO A 478 -5.93 -10.60 25.24
C PRO A 478 -4.89 -9.59 24.81
N ARG A 479 -5.10 -9.02 23.63
CA ARG A 479 -4.28 -7.95 23.08
C ARG A 479 -5.17 -6.80 22.62
N ASP A 480 -4.86 -5.60 23.05
CA ASP A 480 -5.51 -4.36 22.59
C ASP A 480 -4.40 -3.37 22.21
N THR A 481 -4.28 -3.08 20.94
CA THR A 481 -3.35 -2.09 20.42
C THR A 481 -4.13 -1.01 19.70
N ARG A 482 -3.90 0.25 20.11
CA ARG A 482 -4.54 1.42 19.50
C ARG A 482 -3.48 2.40 19.07
N GLU A 483 -3.46 2.73 17.81
CA GLU A 483 -2.55 3.69 17.25
C GLU A 483 -3.33 4.84 16.62
N HIS A 484 -2.86 6.06 16.89
CA HIS A 484 -3.32 7.27 16.24
C HIS A 484 -2.11 7.98 15.65
N LYS A 485 -2.13 8.22 14.36
CA LYS A 485 -1.11 8.99 13.65
C LYS A 485 -1.71 10.31 13.21
N LEU A 486 -1.22 11.40 13.79
CA LEU A 486 -1.71 12.74 13.49
C LEU A 486 -0.63 13.50 12.73
N LEU A 487 -0.99 14.02 11.55
CA LEU A 487 -0.23 14.96 10.73
C LEU A 487 1.24 14.58 10.46
N THR A 488 1.50 14.11 9.27
CA THR A 488 2.84 14.19 8.69
C THR A 488 2.82 15.28 7.60
N PRO A 489 3.09 16.55 7.93
CA PRO A 489 3.26 17.53 6.87
C PRO A 489 4.57 17.23 6.14
N SER A 490 4.51 17.12 4.83
CA SER A 490 5.69 17.10 3.97
C SER A 490 5.57 18.25 2.98
N ALA A 491 6.59 19.05 2.85
CA ALA A 491 6.68 20.10 1.84
C ALA A 491 7.91 19.81 0.99
N THR A 492 7.70 19.76 -0.31
CA THR A 492 8.77 19.56 -1.30
C THR A 492 8.98 20.83 -2.07
N ILE A 493 10.20 21.31 -2.12
CA ILE A 493 10.63 22.43 -2.97
C ILE A 493 11.68 21.84 -3.91
N PRO A 494 11.40 21.69 -5.22
CA PRO A 494 12.41 21.26 -6.18
C PRO A 494 13.56 22.29 -6.16
N GLY A 495 14.79 21.82 -6.02
CA GLY A 495 15.98 22.63 -6.23
C GLY A 495 16.20 22.92 -7.72
N GLU A 496 16.99 23.95 -8.02
CA GLU A 496 17.45 24.34 -9.37
C GLU A 496 18.22 23.23 -10.09
#